data_6725340dd047edcaff310811623860c6
#
_entry.id   6725340dd047edcaff310811623860c6
#
_cell.length_a   1.000
_cell.length_b   1.000
_cell.length_c   1.000
_cell.angle_alpha   90.00
_cell.angle_beta   90.00
_cell.angle_gamma   90.00
#
_symmetry.space_group_name_H-M   'P 1'
#
loop_
_entity.id
_entity.type
_entity.pdbx_description
1 polymer ?
#
loop_
_entity_poly.entity_id
_entity_poly.type
_entity_poly.pdbx_seq_one_letter_code
_entity_poly.pdbx_strand_id
1 'polypeptide(L)'
;YMLTMGVDTQPDRLEARIYAFGRGEESWLVDRHIIYGDPNLEEGTDGSPWTRLTELRRTPLLHASGAQMLIEATAVDTGGHNTHAVYAYCRNHAHAHVLAIKGASVYGKPVLGRPSILDINWRGKTIPRGVKVWQIGTDTAKHLLYGRMRLTQAGPGFVHVPKALAETDGFERMTASKLMPVVVQGKHRMRWVT
;
A
#
# COMPACT_ATOMS: atom_id res chain seq x y z
N TYR A 1 -0.12 18.45 -7.03
CA TYR A 1 0.36 17.21 -6.43
C TYR A 1 -0.72 16.61 -5.54
N MET A 2 -0.73 15.28 -5.44
CA MET A 2 -1.62 14.51 -4.56
C MET A 2 -0.76 13.61 -3.68
N LEU A 3 -0.99 13.58 -2.38
CA LEU A 3 -0.31 12.65 -1.48
C LEU A 3 -1.15 11.38 -1.27
N THR A 4 -0.50 10.23 -1.35
CA THR A 4 -1.10 8.94 -1.03
C THR A 4 -0.19 8.16 -0.09
N MET A 5 -0.78 7.20 0.63
CA MET A 5 -0.04 6.33 1.53
C MET A 5 -0.33 4.86 1.22
N GLY A 6 0.72 4.05 1.15
CA GLY A 6 0.64 2.59 1.15
C GLY A 6 1.09 2.04 2.49
N VAL A 7 0.34 1.09 3.05
CA VAL A 7 0.63 0.48 4.36
C VAL A 7 0.67 -1.03 4.21
N ASP A 8 1.78 -1.62 4.61
CA ASP A 8 1.96 -3.06 4.76
C ASP A 8 1.83 -3.46 6.22
N THR A 9 1.08 -4.54 6.49
CA THR A 9 0.78 -5.01 7.85
C THR A 9 1.64 -6.22 8.17
N GLN A 10 2.55 -6.07 9.14
CA GLN A 10 3.42 -7.10 9.65
C GLN A 10 2.89 -7.62 11.01
N PRO A 11 3.39 -8.74 11.55
CA PRO A 11 2.91 -9.27 12.84
C PRO A 11 3.08 -8.30 14.03
N ASP A 12 4.09 -7.44 13.99
CA ASP A 12 4.55 -6.59 15.11
C ASP A 12 4.62 -5.10 14.76
N ARG A 13 4.19 -4.70 13.57
CA ARG A 13 4.31 -3.32 13.11
C ARG A 13 3.47 -3.04 11.84
N LEU A 14 3.34 -1.77 11.51
CA LEU A 14 2.91 -1.28 10.21
C LEU A 14 4.09 -0.61 9.51
N GLU A 15 4.25 -0.86 8.21
CA GLU A 15 5.21 -0.16 7.37
C GLU A 15 4.45 0.75 6.39
N ALA A 16 4.54 2.06 6.61
CA ALA A 16 3.86 3.05 5.80
C ALA A 16 4.84 3.79 4.88
N ARG A 17 4.44 4.01 3.63
CA ARG A 17 5.18 4.84 2.66
C ARG A 17 4.26 5.90 2.09
N ILE A 18 4.74 7.13 2.06
CA ILE A 18 4.02 8.29 1.52
C ILE A 18 4.59 8.62 0.15
N TYR A 19 3.71 8.73 -0.83
CA TYR A 19 4.06 9.13 -2.20
C TYR A 19 3.31 10.41 -2.58
N ALA A 20 4.03 11.30 -3.25
CA ALA A 20 3.43 12.40 -3.99
C ALA A 20 3.31 12.02 -5.47
N PHE A 21 2.20 12.40 -6.09
CA PHE A 21 1.97 12.24 -7.53
C PHE A 21 1.73 13.60 -8.18
N GLY A 22 2.43 13.84 -9.27
CA GLY A 22 2.28 15.00 -10.11
C GLY A 22 1.60 14.71 -11.46
N ARG A 23 1.72 15.63 -12.40
CA ARG A 23 1.19 15.47 -13.76
C ARG A 23 1.85 14.29 -14.46
N GLY A 24 1.06 13.56 -15.25
CA GLY A 24 1.56 12.40 -16.00
C GLY A 24 2.00 11.25 -15.11
N GLU A 25 1.52 11.18 -13.86
CA GLU A 25 1.86 10.15 -12.88
C GLU A 25 3.37 10.12 -12.50
N GLU A 26 4.08 11.23 -12.70
CA GLU A 26 5.40 11.42 -12.10
C GLU A 26 5.25 11.35 -10.58
N SER A 27 6.12 10.60 -9.91
CA SER A 27 5.93 10.28 -8.49
C SER A 27 7.19 10.45 -7.67
N TRP A 28 7.02 10.78 -6.40
CA TRP A 28 8.09 10.98 -5.42
C TRP A 28 7.79 10.14 -4.17
N LEU A 29 8.74 9.30 -3.77
CA LEU A 29 8.71 8.73 -2.42
C LEU A 29 9.07 9.86 -1.44
N VAL A 30 8.09 10.32 -0.66
CA VAL A 30 8.24 11.46 0.25
C VAL A 30 8.79 11.02 1.60
N ASP A 31 8.23 9.93 2.16
CA ASP A 31 8.61 9.48 3.50
C ASP A 31 8.30 7.99 3.71
N ARG A 32 8.94 7.42 4.72
CA ARG A 32 8.74 6.04 5.18
C ARG A 32 8.68 6.00 6.70
N HIS A 33 7.66 5.35 7.23
CA HIS A 33 7.47 5.15 8.65
C HIS A 33 7.37 3.68 9.00
N ILE A 34 8.03 3.28 10.07
CA ILE A 34 7.85 1.98 10.73
C ILE A 34 7.17 2.24 12.07
N ILE A 35 5.96 1.74 12.23
CA ILE A 35 5.12 1.96 13.41
C ILE A 35 5.01 0.64 14.15
N TYR A 36 5.80 0.45 15.19
CA TYR A 36 5.79 -0.75 16.01
C TYR A 36 4.54 -0.81 16.89
N GLY A 37 4.05 -2.02 17.14
CA GLY A 37 2.89 -2.31 17.97
C GLY A 37 2.19 -3.59 17.51
N ASP A 38 1.23 -4.06 18.30
CA ASP A 38 0.40 -5.21 17.93
C ASP A 38 -0.78 -4.76 17.05
N PRO A 39 -0.82 -5.14 15.76
CA PRO A 39 -1.93 -4.78 14.87
C PRO A 39 -3.27 -5.42 15.25
N ASN A 40 -3.32 -6.39 16.17
CA ASN A 40 -4.57 -6.96 16.66
C ASN A 40 -5.23 -6.10 17.73
N LEU A 41 -4.54 -5.08 18.25
CA LEU A 41 -5.13 -4.12 19.18
C LEU A 41 -6.01 -3.12 18.40
N GLU A 42 -7.08 -2.69 19.06
CA GLU A 42 -7.94 -1.63 18.48
C GLU A 42 -7.23 -0.28 18.48
N GLU A 43 -7.59 0.55 17.52
CA GLU A 43 -7.21 1.95 17.52
C GLU A 43 -7.64 2.62 18.84
N GLY A 44 -6.76 3.41 19.44
CA GLY A 44 -6.96 4.03 20.75
C GLY A 44 -6.52 3.18 21.94
N THR A 45 -6.18 1.91 21.73
CA THR A 45 -5.59 1.05 22.78
C THR A 45 -4.08 1.32 22.86
N ASP A 46 -3.55 1.32 24.08
CA ASP A 46 -2.10 1.43 24.30
C ASP A 46 -1.35 0.28 23.57
N GLY A 47 -0.26 0.60 22.90
CA GLY A 47 0.49 -0.35 22.06
C GLY A 47 -0.12 -0.61 20.69
N SER A 48 -1.25 0.01 20.32
CA SER A 48 -1.86 -0.13 19.01
C SER A 48 -1.13 0.74 17.97
N PRO A 49 -0.64 0.17 16.85
CA PRO A 49 0.00 0.96 15.81
C PRO A 49 -0.99 1.79 14.98
N TRP A 50 -2.28 1.46 15.03
CA TRP A 50 -3.34 2.14 14.26
C TRP A 50 -3.55 3.59 14.71
N THR A 51 -3.39 3.89 16.00
CA THR A 51 -3.49 5.25 16.52
C THR A 51 -2.44 6.16 15.89
N ARG A 52 -1.19 5.69 15.86
CA ARG A 52 -0.08 6.43 15.21
C ARG A 52 -0.28 6.55 13.69
N LEU A 53 -0.82 5.52 13.04
CA LEU A 53 -1.15 5.59 11.61
C LEU A 53 -2.21 6.67 11.34
N THR A 54 -3.23 6.77 12.19
CA THR A 54 -4.27 7.79 12.07
C THR A 54 -3.71 9.20 12.30
N GLU A 55 -2.83 9.38 13.28
CA GLU A 55 -2.13 10.65 13.51
C GLU A 55 -1.29 11.04 12.30
N LEU A 56 -0.48 10.10 11.77
CA LEU A 56 0.34 10.32 10.58
C LEU A 56 -0.49 10.75 9.37
N ARG A 57 -1.62 10.07 9.13
CA ARG A 57 -2.53 10.40 8.04
C ARG A 57 -3.14 11.81 8.13
N ARG A 58 -3.37 12.28 9.35
CA ARG A 58 -4.00 13.61 9.63
C ARG A 58 -2.98 14.74 9.72
N THR A 59 -1.69 14.41 9.86
CA THR A 59 -0.63 15.40 9.96
C THR A 59 -0.34 15.99 8.58
N PRO A 60 -0.52 17.30 8.37
CA PRO A 60 -0.19 17.93 7.10
C PRO A 60 1.32 17.88 6.83
N LEU A 61 1.70 17.60 5.59
CA LEU A 61 3.08 17.76 5.13
C LEU A 61 3.23 19.12 4.46
N LEU A 62 4.34 19.79 4.74
CA LEU A 62 4.62 21.11 4.18
C LEU A 62 5.34 20.97 2.84
N HIS A 63 4.73 21.47 1.79
CA HIS A 63 5.37 21.60 0.48
C HIS A 63 6.34 22.79 0.46
N ALA A 64 7.37 22.76 -0.38
CA ALA A 64 8.37 23.83 -0.51
C ALA A 64 7.78 25.21 -0.85
N SER A 65 6.58 25.25 -1.45
CA SER A 65 5.83 26.50 -1.69
C SER A 65 5.13 27.08 -0.44
N GLY A 66 5.21 26.41 0.71
CA GLY A 66 4.48 26.76 1.91
C GLY A 66 3.05 26.18 1.99
N ALA A 67 2.58 25.46 0.96
CA ALA A 67 1.28 24.81 0.99
C ALA A 67 1.29 23.59 1.92
N GLN A 68 0.24 23.45 2.73
CA GLN A 68 0.00 22.25 3.53
C GLN A 68 -0.73 21.21 2.67
N MET A 69 -0.21 19.98 2.66
CA MET A 69 -0.75 18.86 1.90
C MET A 69 -1.19 17.75 2.84
N LEU A 70 -2.39 17.26 2.66
CA LEU A 70 -2.91 16.09 3.40
C LEU A 70 -2.80 14.82 2.55
N ILE A 71 -2.76 13.67 3.22
CA ILE A 71 -2.84 12.37 2.55
C ILE A 71 -4.29 12.15 2.11
N GLU A 72 -4.51 12.14 0.80
CA GLU A 72 -5.84 12.05 0.17
C GLU A 72 -6.41 10.62 0.20
N ALA A 73 -5.54 9.62 0.09
CA ALA A 73 -5.95 8.22 0.11
C ALA A 73 -4.87 7.34 0.76
N THR A 74 -5.33 6.29 1.46
CA THR A 74 -4.45 5.31 2.09
C THR A 74 -4.88 3.91 1.68
N ALA A 75 -3.96 3.12 1.15
CA ALA A 75 -4.17 1.71 0.84
C ALA A 75 -3.49 0.85 1.91
N VAL A 76 -4.24 -0.06 2.55
CA VAL A 76 -3.71 -0.97 3.58
C VAL A 76 -3.79 -2.39 3.06
N ASP A 77 -2.64 -3.08 3.00
CA ASP A 77 -2.60 -4.49 2.57
C ASP A 77 -3.25 -5.39 3.62
N THR A 78 -4.13 -6.25 3.14
CA THR A 78 -4.85 -7.25 3.95
C THR A 78 -4.22 -8.64 3.85
N GLY A 79 -3.08 -8.77 3.18
CA GLY A 79 -2.30 -10.01 3.14
C GLY A 79 -1.73 -10.32 4.52
N GLY A 80 -1.83 -11.59 4.97
CA GLY A 80 -1.22 -12.02 6.23
C GLY A 80 -2.22 -12.34 7.36
N HIS A 81 -1.72 -12.42 8.60
CA HIS A 81 -2.46 -12.97 9.74
C HIS A 81 -3.48 -11.99 10.36
N ASN A 82 -3.30 -10.68 10.20
CA ASN A 82 -4.11 -9.65 10.88
C ASN A 82 -5.27 -9.11 10.01
N THR A 83 -5.76 -9.90 9.06
CA THR A 83 -6.73 -9.48 8.03
C THR A 83 -7.97 -8.80 8.61
N HIS A 84 -8.56 -9.35 9.68
CA HIS A 84 -9.79 -8.79 10.27
C HIS A 84 -9.55 -7.48 11.03
N ALA A 85 -8.38 -7.29 11.63
CA ALA A 85 -7.98 -6.03 12.25
C ALA A 85 -7.86 -4.93 11.20
N VAL A 86 -7.21 -5.24 10.07
CA VAL A 86 -7.12 -4.34 8.91
C VAL A 86 -8.51 -3.98 8.39
N TYR A 87 -9.42 -4.96 8.27
CA TYR A 87 -10.79 -4.72 7.83
C TYR A 87 -11.54 -3.78 8.78
N ALA A 88 -11.40 -3.97 10.10
CA ALA A 88 -12.02 -3.11 11.09
C ALA A 88 -11.51 -1.66 10.96
N TYR A 89 -10.20 -1.48 10.87
CA TYR A 89 -9.58 -0.17 10.69
C TYR A 89 -10.04 0.50 9.38
N CYS A 90 -9.95 -0.19 8.25
CA CYS A 90 -10.34 0.36 6.95
C CYS A 90 -11.84 0.71 6.91
N ARG A 91 -12.71 -0.09 7.55
CA ARG A 91 -14.12 0.23 7.67
C ARG A 91 -14.37 1.52 8.43
N ASN A 92 -13.72 1.68 9.60
CA ASN A 92 -13.88 2.86 10.44
C ASN A 92 -13.43 4.14 9.75
N HIS A 93 -12.42 4.04 8.88
CA HIS A 93 -11.83 5.15 8.13
C HIS A 93 -12.21 5.22 6.64
N ALA A 94 -13.24 4.48 6.21
CA ALA A 94 -13.64 4.44 4.80
C ALA A 94 -14.05 5.83 4.25
N HIS A 95 -14.62 6.69 5.09
CA HIS A 95 -14.98 8.07 4.77
C HIS A 95 -13.77 8.96 4.47
N ALA A 96 -12.60 8.58 4.95
CA ALA A 96 -11.31 9.26 4.72
C ALA A 96 -10.44 8.53 3.68
N HIS A 97 -11.07 7.85 2.73
CA HIS A 97 -10.44 7.10 1.63
C HIS A 97 -9.37 6.09 2.09
N VAL A 98 -9.62 5.41 3.21
CA VAL A 98 -8.80 4.27 3.63
C VAL A 98 -9.36 3.00 3.00
N LEU A 99 -8.54 2.38 2.16
CA LEU A 99 -8.92 1.26 1.31
C LEU A 99 -8.24 -0.02 1.79
N ALA A 100 -9.01 -1.06 2.07
CA ALA A 100 -8.44 -2.40 2.23
C ALA A 100 -8.11 -2.94 0.84
N ILE A 101 -6.86 -3.34 0.63
CA ILE A 101 -6.39 -3.90 -0.65
C ILE A 101 -5.89 -5.33 -0.47
N LYS A 102 -5.99 -6.13 -1.53
CA LYS A 102 -5.46 -7.50 -1.56
C LYS A 102 -4.90 -7.83 -2.93
N GLY A 103 -3.70 -8.39 -2.98
CA GLY A 103 -3.10 -8.89 -4.20
C GLY A 103 -3.97 -9.97 -4.86
N ALA A 104 -4.21 -9.84 -6.16
CA ALA A 104 -4.93 -10.86 -6.92
C ALA A 104 -4.05 -12.09 -7.15
N SER A 105 -4.63 -13.28 -6.97
CA SER A 105 -3.96 -14.55 -7.26
C SER A 105 -3.90 -14.87 -8.76
N VAL A 106 -4.73 -14.18 -9.57
CA VAL A 106 -4.85 -14.40 -11.01
C VAL A 106 -4.04 -13.35 -11.76
N TYR A 107 -3.17 -13.82 -12.66
CA TYR A 107 -2.32 -12.98 -13.52
C TYR A 107 -3.13 -12.15 -14.54
N GLY A 108 -2.65 -10.95 -14.87
CA GLY A 108 -3.25 -10.07 -15.89
C GLY A 108 -4.46 -9.29 -15.41
N LYS A 109 -4.67 -9.17 -14.10
CA LYS A 109 -5.70 -8.28 -13.55
C LYS A 109 -5.26 -6.82 -13.66
N PRO A 110 -6.20 -5.86 -13.81
CA PRO A 110 -5.88 -4.44 -13.77
C PRO A 110 -5.23 -4.06 -12.44
N VAL A 111 -4.40 -3.00 -12.43
CA VAL A 111 -3.73 -2.51 -11.21
C VAL A 111 -4.74 -2.33 -10.08
N LEU A 112 -5.87 -1.66 -10.36
CA LEU A 112 -6.98 -1.58 -9.42
C LEU A 112 -8.19 -2.31 -10.02
N GLY A 113 -8.54 -3.44 -9.43
CA GLY A 113 -9.69 -4.24 -9.80
C GLY A 113 -10.99 -3.77 -9.12
N ARG A 114 -12.07 -4.53 -9.34
CA ARG A 114 -13.34 -4.27 -8.65
C ARG A 114 -13.26 -4.72 -7.19
N PRO A 115 -13.89 -4.00 -6.24
CA PRO A 115 -13.92 -4.43 -4.86
C PRO A 115 -14.87 -5.61 -4.65
N SER A 116 -14.51 -6.48 -3.72
CA SER A 116 -15.40 -7.46 -3.12
C SER A 116 -15.92 -6.94 -1.78
N ILE A 117 -17.19 -7.20 -1.48
CA ILE A 117 -17.75 -6.86 -0.18
C ILE A 117 -17.68 -8.11 0.70
N LEU A 118 -16.97 -8.00 1.81
CA LEU A 118 -16.69 -9.11 2.72
C LEU A 118 -17.22 -8.83 4.12
N ASP A 119 -17.47 -9.92 4.86
CA ASP A 119 -17.81 -9.87 6.26
C ASP A 119 -16.55 -9.65 7.12
N ILE A 120 -16.72 -8.94 8.22
CA ILE A 120 -15.66 -8.78 9.22
C ILE A 120 -15.97 -9.70 10.40
N ASN A 121 -15.06 -10.61 10.72
CA ASN A 121 -15.11 -11.40 11.96
C ASN A 121 -14.07 -10.83 12.92
N TRP A 122 -14.53 -10.00 13.84
CA TRP A 122 -13.65 -9.30 14.76
C TRP A 122 -14.13 -9.43 16.20
N ARG A 123 -13.28 -9.97 17.07
CA ARG A 123 -13.54 -10.14 18.51
C ARG A 123 -14.88 -10.83 18.81
N GLY A 124 -15.15 -11.94 18.12
CA GLY A 124 -16.37 -12.73 18.33
C GLY A 124 -17.65 -12.11 17.77
N LYS A 125 -17.55 -10.98 17.07
CA LYS A 125 -18.69 -10.37 16.35
C LYS A 125 -18.50 -10.49 14.85
N THR A 126 -19.54 -10.92 14.15
CA THR A 126 -19.62 -10.90 12.70
C THR A 126 -20.36 -9.65 12.26
N ILE A 127 -19.72 -8.85 11.41
CA ILE A 127 -20.33 -7.68 10.77
C ILE A 127 -20.52 -8.04 9.30
N PRO A 128 -21.75 -8.35 8.87
CA PRO A 128 -22.01 -8.72 7.49
C PRO A 128 -21.78 -7.52 6.56
N ARG A 129 -21.19 -7.79 5.39
CA ARG A 129 -20.85 -6.78 4.38
C ARG A 129 -20.02 -5.61 4.98
N GLY A 130 -19.16 -5.92 5.92
CA GLY A 130 -18.49 -4.95 6.77
C GLY A 130 -17.42 -4.12 6.06
N VAL A 131 -16.78 -4.64 4.99
CA VAL A 131 -15.68 -3.97 4.32
C VAL A 131 -15.69 -4.19 2.81
N LYS A 132 -15.24 -3.18 2.05
CA LYS A 132 -14.90 -3.31 0.63
C LYS A 132 -13.42 -3.59 0.52
N VAL A 133 -13.05 -4.73 -0.08
CA VAL A 133 -11.65 -5.12 -0.34
C VAL A 133 -11.38 -5.02 -1.83
N TRP A 134 -10.42 -4.18 -2.20
CA TRP A 134 -10.05 -3.93 -3.59
C TRP A 134 -8.98 -4.92 -4.03
N GLN A 135 -9.20 -5.56 -5.17
CA GLN A 135 -8.19 -6.45 -5.75
C GLN A 135 -7.13 -5.65 -6.51
N ILE A 136 -5.86 -5.97 -6.26
CA ILE A 136 -4.73 -5.34 -6.94
C ILE A 136 -4.07 -6.37 -7.85
N GLY A 137 -4.00 -6.07 -9.15
CA GLY A 137 -3.21 -6.84 -10.11
C GLY A 137 -1.72 -6.63 -9.86
N THR A 138 -1.14 -7.40 -8.95
CA THR A 138 0.24 -7.22 -8.48
C THR A 138 1.27 -7.40 -9.58
N ASP A 139 1.05 -8.30 -10.51
CA ASP A 139 1.88 -8.50 -11.70
C ASP A 139 1.83 -7.29 -12.63
N THR A 140 0.64 -6.76 -12.89
CA THR A 140 0.44 -5.56 -13.71
C THR A 140 1.05 -4.33 -13.05
N ALA A 141 0.86 -4.17 -11.73
CA ALA A 141 1.47 -3.10 -10.95
C ALA A 141 3.00 -3.19 -10.97
N LYS A 142 3.57 -4.39 -10.80
CA LYS A 142 5.02 -4.61 -10.90
C LYS A 142 5.57 -4.28 -12.29
N HIS A 143 4.90 -4.72 -13.36
CA HIS A 143 5.30 -4.37 -14.72
C HIS A 143 5.35 -2.86 -14.94
N LEU A 144 4.30 -2.15 -14.49
CA LEU A 144 4.23 -0.69 -14.58
C LEU A 144 5.37 -0.04 -13.79
N LEU A 145 5.56 -0.41 -12.52
CA LEU A 145 6.57 0.16 -11.65
C LEU A 145 7.98 -0.07 -12.20
N TYR A 146 8.32 -1.32 -12.57
CA TYR A 146 9.64 -1.65 -13.11
C TYR A 146 9.89 -0.99 -14.47
N GLY A 147 8.85 -0.79 -15.29
CA GLY A 147 8.94 0.00 -16.51
C GLY A 147 9.31 1.46 -16.23
N ARG A 148 8.65 2.07 -15.25
CA ARG A 148 8.90 3.46 -14.82
C ARG A 148 10.30 3.63 -14.18
N MET A 149 10.76 2.67 -13.40
CA MET A 149 12.11 2.71 -12.79
C MET A 149 13.26 2.64 -13.82
N ARG A 150 12.98 2.30 -15.08
CA ARG A 150 13.97 2.34 -16.18
C ARG A 150 14.06 3.69 -16.87
N LEU A 151 13.15 4.60 -16.57
CA LEU A 151 13.22 5.96 -17.14
C LEU A 151 14.45 6.68 -16.59
N THR A 152 15.16 7.38 -17.47
CA THR A 152 16.40 8.09 -17.15
C THR A 152 16.22 9.60 -17.06
N GLN A 153 15.04 10.11 -17.46
CA GLN A 153 14.73 11.53 -17.43
C GLN A 153 13.46 11.77 -16.63
N ALA A 154 13.48 12.81 -15.79
CA ALA A 154 12.31 13.27 -15.04
C ALA A 154 11.17 13.67 -15.99
N GLY A 155 9.95 13.43 -15.56
CA GLY A 155 8.75 13.69 -16.33
C GLY A 155 7.68 12.61 -16.16
N PRO A 156 6.74 12.49 -17.10
CA PRO A 156 5.64 11.54 -16.98
C PRO A 156 6.09 10.11 -16.64
N GLY A 157 5.54 9.55 -15.57
CA GLY A 157 5.84 8.21 -15.09
C GLY A 157 7.17 8.03 -14.37
N PHE A 158 8.02 9.05 -14.29
CA PHE A 158 9.30 8.92 -13.57
C PHE A 158 9.07 8.76 -12.06
N VAL A 159 9.89 7.91 -11.42
CA VAL A 159 9.83 7.62 -9.99
C VAL A 159 11.05 8.21 -9.29
N HIS A 160 10.84 9.23 -8.49
CA HIS A 160 11.90 9.85 -7.69
C HIS A 160 12.01 9.15 -6.33
N VAL A 161 13.19 8.68 -5.99
CA VAL A 161 13.50 8.10 -4.69
C VAL A 161 14.64 8.90 -4.05
N PRO A 162 14.43 9.54 -2.90
CA PRO A 162 15.49 10.25 -2.19
C PRO A 162 16.64 9.30 -1.84
N LYS A 163 17.88 9.76 -1.98
CA LYS A 163 19.08 8.95 -1.72
C LYS A 163 19.04 8.32 -0.33
N ALA A 164 18.68 9.10 0.70
CA ALA A 164 18.59 8.62 2.07
C ALA A 164 17.58 7.45 2.24
N LEU A 165 16.50 7.44 1.47
CA LEU A 165 15.50 6.36 1.50
C LEU A 165 15.90 5.19 0.58
N ALA A 166 16.68 5.45 -0.46
CA ALA A 166 17.21 4.42 -1.35
C ALA A 166 18.26 3.52 -0.67
N GLU A 167 19.01 4.07 0.27
CA GLU A 167 20.02 3.35 1.04
C GLU A 167 19.45 2.48 2.17
N THR A 168 18.13 2.52 2.38
CA THR A 168 17.44 1.66 3.36
C THR A 168 16.94 0.38 2.70
N ASP A 169 16.70 -0.68 3.50
CA ASP A 169 16.11 -1.97 3.07
C ASP A 169 14.84 -1.83 2.19
N GLY A 170 14.21 -0.66 2.26
CA GLY A 170 12.99 -0.39 1.50
C GLY A 170 13.16 -0.42 -0.01
N PHE A 171 14.31 0.02 -0.53
CA PHE A 171 14.60 -0.02 -1.96
C PHE A 171 14.92 -1.44 -2.44
N GLU A 172 15.71 -2.19 -1.66
CA GLU A 172 16.00 -3.59 -1.96
C GLU A 172 14.71 -4.43 -2.05
N ARG A 173 13.79 -4.23 -1.10
CA ARG A 173 12.47 -4.89 -1.14
C ARG A 173 11.62 -4.49 -2.34
N MET A 174 11.66 -3.23 -2.77
CA MET A 174 10.96 -2.77 -3.97
C MET A 174 11.49 -3.46 -5.23
N THR A 175 12.78 -3.80 -5.27
CA THR A 175 13.46 -4.38 -6.44
C THR A 175 13.72 -5.89 -6.31
N ALA A 176 13.31 -6.53 -5.22
CA ALA A 176 13.56 -7.95 -4.95
C ALA A 176 12.88 -8.90 -5.93
N SER A 177 11.77 -8.49 -6.55
CA SER A 177 11.04 -9.34 -7.48
C SER A 177 11.73 -9.41 -8.84
N LYS A 178 11.84 -10.64 -9.39
CA LYS A 178 12.38 -10.89 -10.73
C LYS A 178 11.32 -11.48 -11.64
N LEU A 179 11.31 -11.06 -12.91
CA LEU A 179 10.44 -11.62 -13.93
C LEU A 179 11.10 -12.89 -14.49
N MET A 180 10.54 -14.05 -14.21
CA MET A 180 11.10 -15.34 -14.59
C MET A 180 10.12 -16.18 -15.41
N PRO A 181 10.61 -16.99 -16.34
CA PRO A 181 9.79 -17.99 -17.02
C PRO A 181 9.40 -19.11 -16.03
N VAL A 182 8.10 -19.37 -15.94
CA VAL A 182 7.55 -20.46 -15.12
C VAL A 182 6.61 -21.31 -15.98
N VAL A 183 6.51 -22.60 -15.69
CA VAL A 183 5.56 -23.49 -16.34
C VAL A 183 4.27 -23.51 -15.53
N VAL A 184 3.17 -23.06 -16.14
CA VAL A 184 1.84 -23.07 -15.54
C VAL A 184 0.91 -23.87 -16.44
N GLN A 185 0.38 -24.98 -15.92
CA GLN A 185 -0.47 -25.90 -16.69
C GLN A 185 0.15 -26.31 -18.04
N GLY A 186 1.45 -26.67 -18.04
CA GLY A 186 2.20 -27.08 -19.22
C GLY A 186 2.57 -25.96 -20.22
N LYS A 187 2.27 -24.71 -19.91
CA LYS A 187 2.60 -23.54 -20.76
C LYS A 187 3.66 -22.67 -20.09
N HIS A 188 4.68 -22.28 -20.84
CA HIS A 188 5.66 -21.28 -20.37
C HIS A 188 5.01 -19.89 -20.26
N ARG A 189 5.14 -19.28 -19.11
CA ARG A 189 4.65 -17.91 -18.82
C ARG A 189 5.69 -17.16 -18.02
N MET A 190 5.80 -15.85 -18.27
CA MET A 190 6.61 -14.96 -17.44
C MET A 190 5.83 -14.59 -16.18
N ARG A 191 6.43 -14.78 -15.01
CA ARG A 191 5.85 -14.40 -13.71
C ARG A 191 6.86 -13.67 -12.84
N TRP A 192 6.35 -12.74 -12.05
CA TRP A 192 7.13 -12.11 -10.99
C TRP A 192 7.31 -13.09 -9.83
N VAL A 193 8.57 -13.33 -9.46
CA VAL A 193 8.98 -14.19 -8.36
C VAL A 193 9.78 -13.33 -7.38
N THR A 194 9.55 -13.49 -6.11
CA THR A 194 10.28 -12.81 -5.01
C THR A 194 11.25 -13.78 -4.41
#